data_69d3a1392136714ae6b4cda18ef19645
#
_entry.id   69d3a1392136714ae6b4cda18ef19645
#
_cell.length_a   1.000
_cell.length_b   1.000
_cell.length_c   1.000
_cell.angle_alpha   90.00
_cell.angle_beta   90.00
_cell.angle_gamma   90.00
#
_symmetry.space_group_name_H-M   'P 1'
#
loop_
_entity.id
_entity.type
_entity.pdbx_description
1 polymer ?
#
loop_
_entity_poly.entity_id
_entity_poly.type
_entity_poly.pdbx_seq_one_letter_code
_entity_poly.pdbx_strand_id
1 'polypeptide(L)'
;KPIMPNLTNYHSHCLYCDGRANMEDFIRFAISAGFTSYGISSHAPLPFSTAWTMEWDRMDDYLAEFSRLKEKYADKIELIIGLEIDYLNEESHPALPSFQNLPLDYRIGSVHMLYSPEGKVVDIDTPADTFRQLVDQHFGGNLDYVIWSYYNNLFHMLDLGGFDIVGHADKMHYNASCYRPGLLDELWYDRLLHRYFTTIAEHGY
;
A
#
# COMPACT_ATOMS: atom_id res chain seq x y z
N LYS A 1 -27.95 -20.87 15.31
CA LYS A 1 -26.46 -20.79 15.40
C LYS A 1 -26.08 -19.35 15.15
N PRO A 2 -25.23 -18.71 15.98
CA PRO A 2 -24.69 -17.40 15.63
C PRO A 2 -23.95 -17.53 14.30
N ILE A 3 -24.20 -16.62 13.36
CA ILE A 3 -23.40 -16.49 12.15
C ILE A 3 -22.02 -16.05 12.61
N MET A 4 -21.03 -16.95 12.51
CA MET A 4 -19.64 -16.57 12.74
C MET A 4 -19.25 -15.57 11.65
N PRO A 5 -18.69 -14.41 12.01
CA PRO A 5 -18.24 -13.48 10.99
C PRO A 5 -17.15 -14.16 10.15
N ASN A 6 -17.25 -13.99 8.84
CA ASN A 6 -16.19 -14.42 7.92
C ASN A 6 -15.01 -13.45 8.04
N LEU A 7 -14.02 -13.79 8.88
CA LEU A 7 -12.86 -12.95 9.10
C LEU A 7 -11.85 -13.15 7.96
N THR A 8 -11.53 -12.06 7.29
CA THR A 8 -10.54 -12.00 6.21
C THR A 8 -9.63 -10.80 6.41
N ASN A 9 -8.38 -10.91 5.98
CA ASN A 9 -7.44 -9.79 5.89
C ASN A 9 -6.51 -10.04 4.69
N TYR A 10 -6.35 -9.05 3.84
CA TYR A 10 -5.55 -9.14 2.61
C TYR A 10 -4.42 -8.11 2.56
N HIS A 11 -4.21 -7.35 3.63
CA HIS A 11 -3.11 -6.39 3.71
C HIS A 11 -2.29 -6.66 4.97
N SER A 12 -1.22 -7.41 4.82
CA SER A 12 -0.29 -7.73 5.91
C SER A 12 1.15 -7.89 5.43
N HIS A 13 2.07 -7.46 6.28
CA HIS A 13 3.50 -7.39 6.02
C HIS A 13 4.26 -8.35 6.94
N CYS A 14 5.34 -8.94 6.44
CA CYS A 14 6.18 -9.86 7.21
C CYS A 14 7.66 -9.48 7.07
N LEU A 15 8.56 -10.27 7.67
CA LEU A 15 10.02 -9.99 7.69
C LEU A 15 10.69 -9.98 6.30
N TYR A 16 9.96 -10.20 5.21
CA TYR A 16 10.47 -9.96 3.86
C TYR A 16 10.54 -8.47 3.52
N CYS A 17 9.74 -7.65 4.19
CA CYS A 17 9.80 -6.19 4.17
C CYS A 17 9.89 -5.64 5.61
N ASP A 18 9.10 -4.67 6.00
CA ASP A 18 9.13 -4.03 7.33
C ASP A 18 8.26 -4.70 8.40
N GLY A 19 7.60 -5.80 8.07
CA GLY A 19 6.81 -6.57 9.03
C GLY A 19 7.66 -7.09 10.20
N ARG A 20 7.03 -7.30 11.35
CA ARG A 20 7.71 -7.59 12.62
C ARG A 20 7.77 -9.08 12.97
N ALA A 21 7.20 -9.95 12.15
CA ALA A 21 7.17 -11.40 12.37
C ALA A 21 7.34 -12.16 11.06
N ASN A 22 7.68 -13.45 11.17
CA ASN A 22 7.74 -14.33 10.02
C ASN A 22 6.34 -14.51 9.41
N MET A 23 6.29 -14.85 8.13
CA MET A 23 5.04 -15.12 7.42
C MET A 23 4.20 -16.21 8.14
N GLU A 24 4.83 -17.26 8.61
CA GLU A 24 4.17 -18.36 9.33
C GLU A 24 3.53 -17.91 10.65
N ASP A 25 4.15 -16.99 11.38
CA ASP A 25 3.60 -16.49 12.65
C ASP A 25 2.28 -15.72 12.43
N PHE A 26 2.20 -14.91 11.36
CA PHE A 26 0.95 -14.26 10.97
C PHE A 26 -0.15 -15.26 10.62
N ILE A 27 0.18 -16.31 9.85
CA ILE A 27 -0.76 -17.36 9.46
C ILE A 27 -1.26 -18.12 10.70
N ARG A 28 -0.37 -18.51 11.60
CA ARG A 28 -0.75 -19.18 12.85
C ARG A 28 -1.65 -18.32 13.73
N PHE A 29 -1.34 -17.04 13.83
CA PHE A 29 -2.19 -16.07 14.54
C PHE A 29 -3.57 -15.97 13.88
N ALA A 30 -3.64 -15.80 12.55
CA ALA A 30 -4.90 -15.73 11.80
C ALA A 30 -5.78 -16.98 12.04
N ILE A 31 -5.19 -18.18 11.99
CA ILE A 31 -5.89 -19.42 12.31
C ILE A 31 -6.43 -19.40 13.74
N SER A 32 -5.62 -19.00 14.72
CA SER A 32 -6.02 -18.97 16.14
C SER A 32 -7.10 -17.91 16.41
N ALA A 33 -7.14 -16.84 15.62
CA ALA A 33 -8.13 -15.76 15.70
C ALA A 33 -9.42 -16.10 14.90
N GLY A 34 -9.47 -17.23 14.20
CA GLY A 34 -10.66 -17.68 13.48
C GLY A 34 -10.83 -17.07 12.09
N PHE A 35 -9.74 -16.60 11.47
CA PHE A 35 -9.76 -16.16 10.08
C PHE A 35 -10.05 -17.34 9.15
N THR A 36 -10.86 -17.12 8.13
CA THR A 36 -11.18 -18.12 7.10
C THR A 36 -10.32 -17.97 5.85
N SER A 37 -9.86 -16.73 5.57
CA SER A 37 -8.94 -16.42 4.49
C SER A 37 -7.94 -15.36 4.96
N TYR A 38 -6.68 -15.48 4.55
CA TYR A 38 -5.62 -14.54 4.93
C TYR A 38 -4.64 -14.30 3.78
N GLY A 39 -4.36 -13.04 3.51
CA GLY A 39 -3.42 -12.60 2.49
C GLY A 39 -2.13 -12.08 3.09
N ILE A 40 -1.01 -12.39 2.44
CA ILE A 40 0.29 -11.77 2.69
C ILE A 40 0.59 -10.86 1.51
N SER A 41 0.91 -9.59 1.78
CA SER A 41 1.13 -8.54 0.77
C SER A 41 2.27 -7.61 1.17
N SER A 42 3.46 -8.16 1.32
CA SER A 42 4.65 -7.37 1.66
C SER A 42 4.88 -6.24 0.65
N HIS A 43 5.54 -5.16 1.10
CA HIS A 43 5.96 -4.08 0.21
C HIS A 43 6.85 -4.59 -0.91
N ALA A 44 6.46 -4.29 -2.14
CA ALA A 44 7.19 -4.66 -3.34
C ALA A 44 8.53 -3.90 -3.44
N PRO A 45 9.49 -4.42 -4.22
CA PRO A 45 10.72 -3.69 -4.51
C PRO A 45 10.48 -2.36 -5.22
N LEU A 46 11.29 -1.37 -4.87
CA LEU A 46 11.41 -0.09 -5.56
C LEU A 46 12.70 -0.07 -6.43
N PRO A 47 12.87 0.91 -7.33
CA PRO A 47 14.10 1.06 -8.12
C PRO A 47 15.36 1.39 -7.30
N PHE A 48 15.21 1.61 -6.02
CA PHE A 48 16.26 1.89 -5.04
C PHE A 48 15.92 1.23 -3.71
N SER A 49 16.95 0.93 -2.91
CA SER A 49 16.77 0.31 -1.59
C SER A 49 16.16 1.27 -0.58
N THR A 50 15.27 0.75 0.25
CA THR A 50 14.69 1.44 1.40
C THR A 50 14.77 0.55 2.64
N ALA A 51 14.46 1.11 3.81
CA ALA A 51 14.41 0.33 5.05
C ALA A 51 13.14 -0.52 5.19
N TRP A 52 12.14 -0.32 4.31
CA TRP A 52 10.81 -0.90 4.46
C TRP A 52 10.31 -1.72 3.27
N THR A 53 10.94 -1.66 2.10
CA THR A 53 10.60 -2.49 0.95
C THR A 53 11.40 -3.78 0.91
N MET A 54 10.83 -4.81 0.29
CA MET A 54 11.56 -6.03 -0.05
C MET A 54 12.54 -5.74 -1.19
N GLU A 55 13.71 -6.40 -1.18
CA GLU A 55 14.64 -6.38 -2.32
C GLU A 55 14.27 -7.45 -3.35
N TRP A 56 14.58 -7.21 -4.63
CA TRP A 56 14.27 -8.14 -5.72
C TRP A 56 14.87 -9.52 -5.54
N ASP A 57 16.05 -9.63 -4.96
CA ASP A 57 16.74 -10.91 -4.74
C ASP A 57 16.05 -11.78 -3.68
N ARG A 58 15.11 -11.23 -2.90
CA ARG A 58 14.29 -11.96 -1.92
C ARG A 58 12.94 -12.44 -2.47
N MET A 59 12.59 -12.07 -3.70
CA MET A 59 11.28 -12.37 -4.27
C MET A 59 11.03 -13.88 -4.41
N ASP A 60 12.00 -14.60 -4.92
CA ASP A 60 11.86 -16.05 -5.10
C ASP A 60 11.68 -16.78 -3.76
N ASP A 61 12.44 -16.37 -2.73
CA ASP A 61 12.29 -16.91 -1.38
C ASP A 61 10.93 -16.57 -0.75
N TYR A 62 10.42 -15.36 -0.98
CA TYR A 62 9.08 -14.92 -0.54
C TYR A 62 7.98 -15.82 -1.13
N LEU A 63 8.02 -16.05 -2.43
CA LEU A 63 7.05 -16.90 -3.13
C LEU A 63 7.17 -18.38 -2.74
N ALA A 64 8.39 -18.87 -2.59
CA ALA A 64 8.65 -20.26 -2.19
C ALA A 64 8.17 -20.52 -0.76
N GLU A 65 8.46 -19.64 0.18
CA GLU A 65 8.00 -19.76 1.57
C GLU A 65 6.47 -19.72 1.66
N PHE A 66 5.84 -18.82 0.92
CA PHE A 66 4.39 -18.76 0.87
C PHE A 66 3.80 -20.09 0.33
N SER A 67 4.33 -20.62 -0.77
CA SER A 67 3.87 -21.89 -1.36
C SER A 67 3.96 -23.05 -0.37
N ARG A 68 5.08 -23.13 0.35
CA ARG A 68 5.28 -24.12 1.42
C ARG A 68 4.22 -24.01 2.52
N LEU A 69 3.92 -22.77 2.95
CA LEU A 69 2.94 -22.51 4.01
C LEU A 69 1.51 -22.74 3.54
N LYS A 70 1.20 -22.40 2.28
CA LYS A 70 -0.12 -22.64 1.67
C LYS A 70 -0.43 -24.15 1.66
N GLU A 71 0.54 -24.98 1.30
CA GLU A 71 0.40 -26.44 1.39
C GLU A 71 0.25 -26.93 2.83
N LYS A 72 1.11 -26.45 3.74
CA LYS A 72 1.11 -26.86 5.16
C LYS A 72 -0.21 -26.58 5.89
N TYR A 73 -0.90 -25.48 5.53
CA TYR A 73 -2.11 -25.03 6.22
C TYR A 73 -3.38 -25.14 5.37
N ALA A 74 -3.34 -25.88 4.26
CA ALA A 74 -4.44 -25.98 3.30
C ALA A 74 -5.77 -26.47 3.89
N ASP A 75 -5.73 -27.30 4.95
CA ASP A 75 -6.90 -27.82 5.66
C ASP A 75 -7.45 -26.86 6.74
N LYS A 76 -6.79 -25.74 7.02
CA LYS A 76 -7.08 -24.83 8.15
C LYS A 76 -7.52 -23.45 7.75
N ILE A 77 -6.97 -22.89 6.69
CA ILE A 77 -7.21 -21.53 6.25
C ILE A 77 -6.92 -21.40 4.76
N GLU A 78 -7.71 -20.58 4.07
CA GLU A 78 -7.38 -20.17 2.70
C GLU A 78 -6.27 -19.12 2.74
N LEU A 79 -5.15 -19.41 2.04
CA LEU A 79 -4.03 -18.47 1.94
C LEU A 79 -3.90 -17.95 0.51
N ILE A 80 -3.71 -16.65 0.38
CA ILE A 80 -3.50 -15.94 -0.87
C ILE A 80 -2.27 -15.04 -0.79
N ILE A 81 -1.51 -14.96 -1.90
CA ILE A 81 -0.27 -14.18 -1.98
C ILE A 81 -0.48 -12.93 -2.82
N GLY A 82 -0.04 -11.81 -2.30
CA GLY A 82 -0.03 -10.53 -2.99
C GLY A 82 1.28 -9.77 -2.78
N LEU A 83 1.31 -8.57 -3.32
CA LEU A 83 2.29 -7.53 -3.03
C LEU A 83 1.57 -6.20 -2.90
N GLU A 84 2.06 -5.34 -2.02
CA GLU A 84 1.73 -3.92 -2.05
C GLU A 84 2.77 -3.20 -2.90
N ILE A 85 2.31 -2.68 -4.04
CA ILE A 85 3.17 -2.13 -5.09
C ILE A 85 2.93 -0.63 -5.19
N ASP A 86 3.99 0.14 -5.02
CA ASP A 86 3.94 1.59 -5.11
C ASP A 86 3.85 2.08 -6.56
N TYR A 87 3.01 3.08 -6.77
CA TYR A 87 3.18 4.00 -7.87
C TYR A 87 4.14 5.12 -7.46
N LEU A 88 5.27 5.19 -8.12
CA LEU A 88 6.24 6.26 -7.92
C LEU A 88 6.27 7.21 -9.13
N ASN A 89 6.27 6.66 -10.35
CA ASN A 89 6.27 7.34 -11.63
C ASN A 89 5.97 6.34 -12.77
N GLU A 90 6.07 6.79 -14.03
CA GLU A 90 5.82 5.96 -15.22
C GLU A 90 6.81 4.77 -15.40
N GLU A 91 7.91 4.75 -14.67
CA GLU A 91 8.92 3.68 -14.71
C GLU A 91 8.82 2.74 -13.49
N SER A 92 7.96 3.07 -12.50
CA SER A 92 7.77 2.28 -11.27
C SER A 92 6.32 2.36 -10.82
N HIS A 93 5.52 1.33 -11.19
CA HIS A 93 4.09 1.27 -10.94
C HIS A 93 3.57 -0.18 -11.02
N PRO A 94 2.36 -0.49 -10.48
CA PRO A 94 1.81 -1.85 -10.43
C PRO A 94 1.68 -2.55 -11.77
N ALA A 95 1.39 -1.83 -12.86
CA ALA A 95 1.17 -2.42 -14.18
C ALA A 95 2.44 -2.87 -14.93
N LEU A 96 3.62 -2.71 -14.34
CA LEU A 96 4.87 -3.15 -14.98
C LEU A 96 4.91 -4.67 -15.18
N PRO A 97 5.45 -5.16 -16.31
CA PRO A 97 5.60 -6.59 -16.57
C PRO A 97 6.37 -7.34 -15.47
N SER A 98 7.33 -6.69 -14.80
CA SER A 98 8.07 -7.27 -13.68
C SER A 98 7.16 -7.69 -12.52
N PHE A 99 6.07 -6.98 -12.28
CA PHE A 99 5.07 -7.35 -11.26
C PHE A 99 3.94 -8.20 -11.85
N GLN A 100 3.51 -7.91 -13.09
CA GLN A 100 2.40 -8.62 -13.70
C GLN A 100 2.71 -10.09 -14.01
N ASN A 101 3.98 -10.43 -14.28
CA ASN A 101 4.43 -11.79 -14.55
C ASN A 101 4.69 -12.62 -13.28
N LEU A 102 4.65 -12.03 -12.07
CA LEU A 102 4.78 -12.78 -10.84
C LEU A 102 3.52 -13.63 -10.59
N PRO A 103 3.67 -14.85 -10.03
CA PRO A 103 2.56 -15.73 -9.71
C PRO A 103 1.82 -15.28 -8.43
N LEU A 104 1.27 -14.09 -8.45
CA LEU A 104 0.51 -13.50 -7.35
C LEU A 104 -0.98 -13.72 -7.54
N ASP A 105 -1.69 -13.98 -6.44
CA ASP A 105 -3.14 -14.08 -6.42
C ASP A 105 -3.81 -12.71 -6.54
N TYR A 106 -3.17 -11.64 -5.99
CA TYR A 106 -3.67 -10.26 -6.05
C TYR A 106 -2.52 -9.23 -5.91
N ARG A 107 -2.84 -7.98 -6.21
CA ARG A 107 -1.93 -6.82 -6.11
C ARG A 107 -2.66 -5.66 -5.44
N ILE A 108 -1.97 -4.99 -4.50
CA ILE A 108 -2.44 -3.75 -3.88
C ILE A 108 -1.63 -2.62 -4.52
N GLY A 109 -2.31 -1.59 -5.04
CA GLY A 109 -1.67 -0.37 -5.54
C GLY A 109 -1.67 0.71 -4.45
N SER A 110 -0.52 1.30 -4.17
CA SER A 110 -0.33 2.31 -3.12
C SER A 110 0.57 3.46 -3.57
N VAL A 111 0.55 4.56 -2.81
CA VAL A 111 1.47 5.69 -2.97
C VAL A 111 2.01 6.04 -1.59
N HIS A 112 3.32 5.84 -1.39
CA HIS A 112 3.99 6.20 -0.13
C HIS A 112 5.02 7.32 -0.31
N MET A 113 5.46 7.59 -1.55
CA MET A 113 6.51 8.56 -1.84
C MET A 113 6.09 9.58 -2.89
N LEU A 114 6.64 10.78 -2.77
CA LEU A 114 6.47 11.86 -3.74
C LEU A 114 7.81 12.43 -4.17
N TYR A 115 7.86 13.00 -5.37
CA TYR A 115 8.98 13.86 -5.76
C TYR A 115 8.79 15.28 -5.25
N SER A 116 9.83 15.83 -4.62
CA SER A 116 9.90 17.26 -4.32
C SER A 116 10.06 18.07 -5.61
N PRO A 117 9.84 19.40 -5.57
CA PRO A 117 10.11 20.27 -6.73
C PRO A 117 11.53 20.17 -7.27
N GLU A 118 12.51 19.82 -6.44
CA GLU A 118 13.91 19.61 -6.81
C GLU A 118 14.19 18.17 -7.31
N GLY A 119 13.17 17.32 -7.42
CA GLY A 119 13.30 15.95 -7.91
C GLY A 119 13.79 14.93 -6.87
N LYS A 120 13.79 15.29 -5.58
CA LYS A 120 14.11 14.33 -4.50
C LYS A 120 12.90 13.48 -4.18
N VAL A 121 13.09 12.18 -4.05
CA VAL A 121 12.05 11.27 -3.54
C VAL A 121 11.92 11.43 -2.02
N VAL A 122 10.71 11.64 -1.55
CA VAL A 122 10.38 11.89 -0.15
C VAL A 122 9.29 10.91 0.29
N ASP A 123 9.56 10.14 1.32
CA ASP A 123 8.58 9.29 1.97
C ASP A 123 7.61 10.16 2.78
N ILE A 124 6.33 10.09 2.44
CA ILE A 124 5.27 10.87 3.10
C ILE A 124 4.41 10.01 4.04
N ASP A 125 4.65 8.70 4.07
CA ASP A 125 4.00 7.79 5.01
C ASP A 125 4.76 7.71 6.33
N THR A 126 4.78 8.80 7.05
CA THR A 126 5.53 8.98 8.29
C THR A 126 4.62 9.48 9.41
N PRO A 127 5.05 9.40 10.68
CA PRO A 127 4.33 10.07 11.78
C PRO A 127 4.11 11.57 11.50
N ALA A 128 3.01 12.13 12.01
CA ALA A 128 2.58 13.50 11.69
C ALA A 128 3.66 14.58 11.93
N ASP A 129 4.47 14.45 12.99
CA ASP A 129 5.56 15.41 13.26
C ASP A 129 6.69 15.30 12.24
N THR A 130 7.03 14.07 11.81
CA THR A 130 8.01 13.83 10.75
C THR A 130 7.48 14.33 9.40
N PHE A 131 6.21 14.04 9.10
CA PHE A 131 5.54 14.57 7.90
C PHE A 131 5.63 16.08 7.82
N ARG A 132 5.34 16.79 8.93
CA ARG A 132 5.46 18.25 9.02
C ARG A 132 6.87 18.72 8.65
N GLN A 133 7.90 18.10 9.26
CA GLN A 133 9.29 18.44 8.97
C GLN A 133 9.66 18.22 7.50
N LEU A 134 9.20 17.11 6.91
CA LEU A 134 9.46 16.79 5.50
C LEU A 134 8.77 17.77 4.55
N VAL A 135 7.53 18.18 4.85
CA VAL A 135 6.80 19.21 4.06
C VAL A 135 7.56 20.54 4.12
N ASP A 136 7.97 20.97 5.31
CA ASP A 136 8.71 22.22 5.47
C ASP A 136 10.07 22.17 4.76
N GLN A 137 10.81 21.07 4.90
CA GLN A 137 12.17 20.92 4.39
C GLN A 137 12.23 20.71 2.88
N HIS A 138 11.34 19.90 2.31
CA HIS A 138 11.42 19.42 0.93
C HIS A 138 10.37 20.03 -0.01
N PHE A 139 9.33 20.64 0.56
CA PHE A 139 8.25 21.24 -0.23
C PHE A 139 8.02 22.72 0.13
N GLY A 140 8.95 23.33 0.89
CA GLY A 140 8.87 24.74 1.29
C GLY A 140 7.61 25.11 2.08
N GLY A 141 7.06 24.17 2.86
CA GLY A 141 5.81 24.34 3.60
C GLY A 141 4.55 24.33 2.71
N ASN A 142 4.67 23.98 1.45
CA ASN A 142 3.54 23.98 0.51
C ASN A 142 2.74 22.68 0.60
N LEU A 143 1.86 22.57 1.60
CA LEU A 143 0.99 21.42 1.78
C LEU A 143 0.07 21.16 0.57
N ASP A 144 -0.42 22.21 -0.10
CA ASP A 144 -1.30 22.05 -1.26
C ASP A 144 -0.58 21.32 -2.40
N TYR A 145 0.69 21.64 -2.65
CA TYR A 145 1.50 20.91 -3.61
C TYR A 145 1.63 19.44 -3.24
N VAL A 146 1.88 19.13 -1.96
CA VAL A 146 2.00 17.75 -1.47
C VAL A 146 0.69 16.98 -1.68
N ILE A 147 -0.44 17.56 -1.31
CA ILE A 147 -1.76 16.96 -1.49
C ILE A 147 -2.05 16.72 -2.98
N TRP A 148 -1.88 17.74 -3.83
CA TRP A 148 -2.12 17.61 -5.26
C TRP A 148 -1.22 16.56 -5.91
N SER A 149 0.07 16.52 -5.55
CA SER A 149 1.01 15.51 -6.06
C SER A 149 0.61 14.10 -5.65
N TYR A 150 0.19 13.91 -4.39
CA TYR A 150 -0.27 12.61 -3.90
C TYR A 150 -1.49 12.10 -4.66
N TYR A 151 -2.55 12.91 -4.77
CA TYR A 151 -3.76 12.49 -5.47
C TYR A 151 -3.55 12.38 -6.98
N ASN A 152 -2.67 13.19 -7.58
CA ASN A 152 -2.27 13.00 -8.98
C ASN A 152 -1.61 11.64 -9.22
N ASN A 153 -0.69 11.23 -8.35
CA ASN A 153 -0.08 9.91 -8.44
C ASN A 153 -1.13 8.80 -8.30
N LEU A 154 -2.08 8.95 -7.41
CA LEU A 154 -3.19 8.01 -7.26
C LEU A 154 -4.08 7.95 -8.52
N PHE A 155 -4.40 9.08 -9.15
CA PHE A 155 -5.15 9.10 -10.40
C PHE A 155 -4.38 8.41 -11.53
N HIS A 156 -3.08 8.69 -11.68
CA HIS A 156 -2.23 8.01 -12.67
C HIS A 156 -2.15 6.51 -12.41
N MET A 157 -2.03 6.09 -11.15
CA MET A 157 -2.06 4.67 -10.79
C MET A 157 -3.38 4.01 -11.17
N LEU A 158 -4.52 4.67 -10.90
CA LEU A 158 -5.85 4.17 -11.29
C LEU A 158 -5.98 4.03 -12.81
N ASP A 159 -5.51 5.02 -13.57
CA ASP A 159 -5.56 5.00 -15.04
C ASP A 159 -4.69 3.89 -15.64
N LEU A 160 -3.52 3.60 -15.07
CA LEU A 160 -2.63 2.52 -15.50
C LEU A 160 -3.14 1.14 -15.09
N GLY A 161 -3.80 1.03 -13.95
CA GLY A 161 -4.29 -0.24 -13.41
C GLY A 161 -3.17 -1.21 -13.02
N GLY A 162 -3.42 -2.51 -13.20
CA GLY A 162 -2.46 -3.57 -12.89
C GLY A 162 -2.46 -3.99 -11.42
N PHE A 163 -3.48 -3.64 -10.67
CA PHE A 163 -3.72 -4.05 -9.28
C PHE A 163 -5.21 -4.37 -9.06
N ASP A 164 -5.54 -4.99 -7.95
CA ASP A 164 -6.89 -5.47 -7.61
C ASP A 164 -7.51 -4.67 -6.47
N ILE A 165 -6.69 -4.07 -5.62
CA ILE A 165 -7.10 -3.35 -4.40
C ILE A 165 -6.34 -2.02 -4.34
N VAL A 166 -7.05 -0.94 -4.02
CA VAL A 166 -6.43 0.36 -3.67
C VAL A 166 -6.01 0.31 -2.20
N GLY A 167 -4.71 0.45 -1.95
CA GLY A 167 -4.18 0.51 -0.58
C GLY A 167 -4.55 1.84 0.09
N HIS A 168 -4.95 1.79 1.38
CA HIS A 168 -5.23 2.94 2.27
C HIS A 168 -5.53 4.25 1.54
N ALA A 169 -6.65 4.27 0.82
CA ALA A 169 -7.09 5.30 -0.12
C ALA A 169 -7.09 6.75 0.44
N ASP A 170 -7.06 6.92 1.75
CA ASP A 170 -7.10 8.20 2.46
C ASP A 170 -5.86 8.47 3.33
N LYS A 171 -4.75 7.78 3.08
CA LYS A 171 -3.52 7.86 3.90
C LYS A 171 -3.05 9.31 4.16
N MET A 172 -3.09 10.15 3.14
CA MET A 172 -2.70 11.56 3.25
C MET A 172 -3.57 12.36 4.22
N HIS A 173 -4.82 11.96 4.41
CA HIS A 173 -5.84 12.73 5.11
C HIS A 173 -5.46 13.07 6.56
N TYR A 174 -5.00 12.07 7.33
CA TYR A 174 -4.60 12.28 8.72
C TYR A 174 -3.42 13.24 8.84
N ASN A 175 -2.34 13.01 8.13
CA ASN A 175 -1.13 13.84 8.20
C ASN A 175 -1.38 15.26 7.69
N ALA A 176 -2.13 15.42 6.61
CA ALA A 176 -2.48 16.72 6.07
C ALA A 176 -3.37 17.52 7.03
N SER A 177 -4.35 16.88 7.67
CA SER A 177 -5.21 17.55 8.68
C SER A 177 -4.45 17.91 9.96
N CYS A 178 -3.45 17.12 10.38
CA CYS A 178 -2.55 17.48 11.46
C CYS A 178 -1.62 18.65 11.10
N TYR A 179 -1.19 18.74 9.85
CA TYR A 179 -0.38 19.86 9.37
C TYR A 179 -1.18 21.17 9.28
N ARG A 180 -2.40 21.12 8.72
CA ARG A 180 -3.33 22.23 8.55
C ARG A 180 -4.68 21.90 9.21
N PRO A 181 -4.90 22.32 10.48
CA PRO A 181 -6.22 22.21 11.10
C PRO A 181 -7.27 22.97 10.26
N GLY A 182 -8.42 22.36 10.04
CA GLY A 182 -9.51 22.93 9.22
C GLY A 182 -9.44 22.56 7.74
N LEU A 183 -8.41 21.83 7.28
CA LEU A 183 -8.32 21.37 5.88
C LEU A 183 -9.58 20.62 5.41
N LEU A 184 -10.21 19.85 6.31
CA LEU A 184 -11.40 19.05 6.00
C LEU A 184 -12.64 19.89 5.71
N ASP A 185 -12.66 21.15 6.14
CA ASP A 185 -13.73 22.11 5.89
C ASP A 185 -13.49 22.90 4.60
N GLU A 186 -12.32 22.73 3.96
CA GLU A 186 -11.98 23.41 2.72
C GLU A 186 -12.68 22.75 1.52
N LEU A 187 -13.51 23.51 0.81
CA LEU A 187 -14.35 23.01 -0.28
C LEU A 187 -13.56 22.36 -1.43
N TRP A 188 -12.35 22.87 -1.74
CA TRP A 188 -11.51 22.26 -2.77
C TRP A 188 -11.00 20.88 -2.40
N TYR A 189 -10.68 20.67 -1.11
CA TYR A 189 -10.22 19.38 -0.61
C TYR A 189 -11.35 18.34 -0.58
N ASP A 190 -12.53 18.73 -0.12
CA ASP A 190 -13.73 17.91 -0.18
C ASP A 190 -14.06 17.47 -1.62
N ARG A 191 -14.01 18.39 -2.57
CA ARG A 191 -14.21 18.08 -3.99
C ARG A 191 -13.14 17.13 -4.56
N LEU A 192 -11.88 17.28 -4.14
CA LEU A 192 -10.79 16.41 -4.54
C LEU A 192 -11.03 14.99 -4.05
N LEU A 193 -11.38 14.82 -2.76
CA LEU A 193 -11.72 13.52 -2.17
C LEU A 193 -12.92 12.88 -2.87
N HIS A 194 -14.00 13.66 -3.09
CA HIS A 194 -15.18 13.16 -3.79
C HIS A 194 -14.83 12.66 -5.20
N ARG A 195 -14.06 13.44 -5.96
CA ARG A 195 -13.59 13.02 -7.29
C ARG A 195 -12.76 11.74 -7.20
N TYR A 196 -11.84 11.66 -6.25
CA TYR A 196 -10.97 10.49 -6.11
C TYR A 196 -11.77 9.22 -5.81
N PHE A 197 -12.64 9.24 -4.81
CA PHE A 197 -13.46 8.06 -4.48
C PHE A 197 -14.45 7.70 -5.60
N THR A 198 -14.97 8.69 -6.32
CA THR A 198 -15.80 8.44 -7.52
C THR A 198 -14.97 7.72 -8.59
N THR A 199 -13.73 8.15 -8.83
CA THR A 199 -12.85 7.51 -9.82
C THR A 199 -12.52 6.08 -9.43
N ILE A 200 -12.24 5.79 -8.16
CA ILE A 200 -12.05 4.41 -7.67
C ILE A 200 -13.27 3.54 -8.01
N ALA A 201 -14.47 4.02 -7.69
CA ALA A 201 -15.71 3.29 -7.95
C ALA A 201 -15.97 3.09 -9.45
N GLU A 202 -15.66 4.07 -10.29
CA GLU A 202 -15.80 3.99 -11.75
C GLU A 202 -14.83 2.97 -12.37
N HIS A 203 -13.65 2.78 -11.81
CA HIS A 203 -12.70 1.75 -12.23
C HIS A 203 -13.03 0.35 -11.66
N GLY A 204 -13.97 0.27 -10.71
CA GLY A 204 -14.42 -0.99 -10.12
C GLY A 204 -13.54 -1.56 -9.02
N TYR A 205 -12.74 -0.70 -8.37
CA TYR A 205 -11.93 -1.07 -7.21
C TYR A 205 -12.70 -0.92 -5.89
#